data_62a2a234b142d00c22c43626c73dd2f4
#
_entry.id   62a2a234b142d00c22c43626c73dd2f4
#
_cell.length_a   1.000
_cell.length_b   1.000
_cell.length_c   1.000
_cell.angle_alpha   90.00
_cell.angle_beta   90.00
_cell.angle_gamma   90.00
#
_symmetry.space_group_name_H-M   'P 1'
#
loop_
_entity.id
_entity.type
_entity.pdbx_description
1 polymer ?
#
loop_
_entity_poly.entity_id
_entity_poly.type
_entity_poly.pdbx_seq_one_letter_code
_entity_poly.pdbx_strand_id
1 'polypeptide(L)'
;HKHNLLSRGQEIDVDVDEATAIDLELAPGEMSLHHVRVTHGSNPNRSSGRRVGFAIRYIASDVRQTLGPRDFATLVRGQETHDYWELEPRPKAELDPEAVAYHASVCEIQGKMLYSGAQIKPFQPRTRR
;
A
#
# COMPACT_ATOMS: atom_id res chain seq x y z
N HIS A 1 -15.00 -9.98 5.18
CA HIS A 1 -15.41 -10.53 3.88
C HIS A 1 -14.50 -11.66 3.44
N LYS A 2 -15.05 -12.79 3.04
CA LYS A 2 -14.29 -14.03 2.75
C LYS A 2 -13.27 -13.91 1.59
N HIS A 3 -13.28 -12.84 0.82
CA HIS A 3 -12.45 -12.67 -0.39
C HIS A 3 -12.05 -11.22 -0.65
N ASN A 4 -11.88 -10.41 0.40
CA ASN A 4 -11.57 -9.00 0.23
C ASN A 4 -10.27 -8.63 0.89
N LEU A 5 -9.35 -8.16 0.08
CA LEU A 5 -8.32 -7.22 0.50
C LEU A 5 -8.89 -5.81 0.41
N LEU A 6 -8.55 -4.98 1.38
CA LEU A 6 -9.05 -3.62 1.51
C LEU A 6 -8.84 -2.83 0.21
N SER A 7 -9.93 -2.55 -0.49
CA SER A 7 -9.97 -1.58 -1.55
C SER A 7 -10.68 -0.32 -1.08
N ARG A 8 -10.63 0.75 -1.86
CA ARG A 8 -11.32 2.00 -1.51
C ARG A 8 -12.80 1.76 -1.27
N GLY A 9 -13.30 2.19 -0.10
CA GLY A 9 -14.69 2.03 0.32
C GLY A 9 -15.01 0.72 1.01
N GLN A 10 -14.01 -0.06 1.39
CA GLN A 10 -14.18 -1.25 2.22
C GLN A 10 -13.77 -0.95 3.66
N GLU A 11 -14.51 -1.53 4.58
CA GLU A 11 -14.25 -1.48 6.00
C GLU A 11 -13.80 -2.85 6.49
N ILE A 12 -12.99 -2.87 7.52
CA ILE A 12 -12.65 -4.10 8.23
C ILE A 12 -13.87 -4.48 9.06
N ASP A 13 -14.33 -5.72 8.93
CA ASP A 13 -15.41 -6.26 9.74
C ASP A 13 -14.88 -6.60 11.15
N VAL A 14 -14.68 -5.57 11.95
CA VAL A 14 -14.18 -5.62 13.32
C VAL A 14 -15.04 -4.69 14.16
N ASP A 15 -15.50 -5.19 15.28
CA ASP A 15 -16.15 -4.34 16.28
C ASP A 15 -15.07 -3.53 17.01
N VAL A 16 -15.15 -2.22 16.86
CA VAL A 16 -14.18 -1.27 17.43
C VAL A 16 -14.92 -0.34 18.38
N ASP A 17 -14.45 -0.27 19.62
CA ASP A 17 -14.91 0.75 20.54
C ASP A 17 -14.27 2.11 20.18
N GLU A 18 -15.00 2.92 19.44
CA GLU A 18 -14.54 4.24 19.00
C GLU A 18 -14.27 5.19 20.18
N ALA A 19 -14.82 4.94 21.37
CA ALA A 19 -14.55 5.74 22.56
C ALA A 19 -13.10 5.56 23.06
N THR A 20 -12.44 4.50 22.65
CA THR A 20 -11.03 4.25 22.98
C THR A 20 -10.07 4.70 21.88
N ALA A 21 -10.58 5.29 20.81
CA ALA A 21 -9.75 5.76 19.70
C ALA A 21 -8.81 6.89 20.14
N ILE A 22 -7.60 6.86 19.61
CA ILE A 22 -6.60 7.92 19.83
C ILE A 22 -6.47 8.70 18.52
N ASP A 23 -6.74 9.99 18.60
CA ASP A 23 -6.55 10.89 17.47
C ASP A 23 -5.06 11.17 17.25
N LEU A 24 -4.59 10.91 16.03
CA LEU A 24 -3.23 11.22 15.58
C LEU A 24 -3.28 12.48 14.73
N GLU A 25 -3.23 13.64 15.40
CA GLU A 25 -3.11 14.92 14.70
C GLU A 25 -1.66 15.15 14.29
N LEU A 26 -1.42 15.23 13.00
CA LEU A 26 -0.07 15.44 12.44
C LEU A 26 -0.02 16.75 11.66
N ALA A 27 0.99 17.55 11.94
CA ALA A 27 1.32 18.72 11.14
C ALA A 27 1.97 18.31 9.80
N PRO A 28 1.97 19.18 8.78
CA PRO A 28 2.70 18.94 7.55
C PRO A 28 4.17 18.58 7.79
N GLY A 29 4.62 17.46 7.23
CA GLY A 29 5.98 16.95 7.41
C GLY A 29 6.15 15.98 8.58
N GLU A 30 5.14 15.79 9.41
CA GLU A 30 5.15 14.78 10.47
C GLU A 30 4.65 13.43 9.94
N MET A 31 5.04 12.36 10.62
CA MET A 31 4.61 11.00 10.30
C MET A 31 4.31 10.18 11.54
N SER A 32 3.50 9.17 11.38
CA SER A 32 3.29 8.11 12.36
C SER A 32 3.89 6.79 11.86
N LEU A 33 4.40 5.99 12.78
CA LEU A 33 4.81 4.61 12.52
C LEU A 33 3.89 3.68 13.30
N HIS A 34 3.27 2.75 12.61
CA HIS A 34 2.39 1.77 13.24
C HIS A 34 2.47 0.40 12.56
N HIS A 35 2.21 -0.62 13.33
CA HIS A 35 2.19 -1.98 12.83
C HIS A 35 0.98 -2.18 11.90
N VAL A 36 1.14 -3.01 10.87
CA VAL A 36 0.08 -3.28 9.87
C VAL A 36 -1.23 -3.80 10.48
N ARG A 37 -1.19 -4.42 11.65
CA ARG A 37 -2.38 -4.96 12.35
C ARG A 37 -3.09 -3.95 13.25
N VAL A 38 -2.60 -2.72 13.35
CA VAL A 38 -3.30 -1.67 14.09
C VAL A 38 -4.54 -1.26 13.32
N THR A 39 -5.69 -1.41 13.94
CA THR A 39 -6.95 -0.93 13.38
C THR A 39 -6.92 0.59 13.37
N HIS A 40 -7.14 1.19 12.22
CA HIS A 40 -7.10 2.64 12.05
C HIS A 40 -8.10 3.08 10.98
N GLY A 41 -8.51 4.31 11.08
CA GLY A 41 -9.44 4.91 10.14
C GLY A 41 -9.33 6.43 10.13
N SER A 42 -10.11 7.08 9.32
CA SER A 42 -10.28 8.52 9.36
C SER A 42 -11.66 8.92 8.88
N ASN A 43 -12.23 9.93 9.49
CA ASN A 43 -13.46 10.54 9.02
C ASN A 43 -13.26 11.19 7.64
N PRO A 44 -14.33 11.37 6.86
CA PRO A 44 -14.27 12.10 5.61
C PRO A 44 -13.71 13.51 5.79
N ASN A 45 -12.86 13.94 4.88
CA ASN A 45 -12.37 15.32 4.89
C ASN A 45 -13.53 16.29 4.58
N ARG A 46 -13.90 17.11 5.53
CA ARG A 46 -14.96 18.14 5.42
C ARG A 46 -14.41 19.54 5.22
N SER A 47 -13.09 19.72 5.15
CA SER A 47 -12.46 21.00 4.88
C SER A 47 -12.50 21.34 3.39
N SER A 48 -12.27 22.59 3.05
CA SER A 48 -12.11 23.05 1.66
C SER A 48 -10.75 22.67 1.05
N GLY A 49 -9.79 22.26 1.88
CA GLY A 49 -8.45 21.89 1.47
C GLY A 49 -8.30 20.39 1.16
N ARG A 50 -7.21 20.03 0.50
CA ARG A 50 -6.83 18.64 0.27
C ARG A 50 -6.08 18.10 1.47
N ARG A 51 -6.43 16.88 1.92
CA ARG A 51 -5.59 16.07 2.80
C ARG A 51 -4.81 15.08 1.95
N VAL A 52 -3.50 15.18 2.00
CA VAL A 52 -2.61 14.28 1.27
C VAL A 52 -1.81 13.48 2.28
N GLY A 53 -1.90 12.16 2.22
CA GLY A 53 -1.09 11.24 3.00
C GLY A 53 -0.24 10.37 2.08
N PHE A 54 1.03 10.15 2.45
CA PHE A 54 1.92 9.24 1.77
C PHE A 54 2.19 8.04 2.68
N ALA A 55 1.75 6.86 2.27
CA ALA A 55 1.88 5.64 3.05
C ALA A 55 3.01 4.77 2.50
N ILE A 56 4.08 4.63 3.27
CA ILE A 56 5.21 3.76 2.95
C ILE A 56 5.08 2.49 3.79
N ARG A 57 5.25 1.34 3.17
CA ARG A 57 5.21 0.05 3.84
C ARG A 57 6.60 -0.54 3.92
N TYR A 58 7.05 -0.80 5.14
CA TYR A 58 8.31 -1.49 5.40
C TYR A 58 8.06 -2.95 5.78
N ILE A 59 8.92 -3.82 5.30
CA ILE A 59 8.88 -5.24 5.61
C ILE A 59 10.30 -5.75 5.85
N ALA A 60 10.46 -6.72 6.73
CA ALA A 60 11.75 -7.37 6.93
C ALA A 60 12.05 -8.34 5.76
N SER A 61 13.33 -8.47 5.39
CA SER A 61 13.75 -9.29 4.23
C SER A 61 13.49 -10.79 4.41
N ASP A 62 13.37 -11.25 5.64
CA ASP A 62 13.05 -12.65 5.97
C ASP A 62 11.55 -12.98 5.89
N VAL A 63 10.69 -12.00 5.67
CA VAL A 63 9.26 -12.21 5.45
C VAL A 63 9.00 -12.53 3.99
N ARG A 64 8.27 -13.60 3.73
CA ARG A 64 7.97 -14.12 2.41
C ARG A 64 6.50 -14.00 2.05
N GLN A 65 6.21 -13.57 0.83
CA GLN A 65 4.90 -13.71 0.19
C GLN A 65 4.57 -15.19 0.00
N THR A 66 3.36 -15.61 0.40
CA THR A 66 2.89 -17.00 0.27
C THR A 66 1.75 -17.15 -0.75
N LEU A 67 1.22 -16.04 -1.26
CA LEU A 67 0.14 -16.00 -2.24
C LEU A 67 0.69 -15.49 -3.57
N GLY A 68 0.68 -16.36 -4.58
CA GLY A 68 1.13 -15.97 -5.92
C GLY A 68 2.64 -15.95 -6.13
N PRO A 69 3.12 -15.24 -7.15
CA PRO A 69 4.54 -15.13 -7.47
C PRO A 69 5.30 -14.31 -6.43
N ARG A 70 6.64 -14.30 -6.52
CA ARG A 70 7.51 -13.43 -5.74
C ARG A 70 7.08 -11.97 -5.90
N ASP A 71 6.98 -11.26 -4.78
CA ASP A 71 6.58 -9.86 -4.77
C ASP A 71 7.80 -8.93 -4.89
N PHE A 72 7.57 -7.66 -5.03
CA PHE A 72 8.56 -6.64 -5.37
C PHE A 72 8.88 -5.77 -4.15
N ALA A 73 10.13 -5.37 -4.03
CA ALA A 73 10.54 -4.48 -2.95
C ALA A 73 11.76 -3.63 -3.34
N THR A 74 11.84 -2.43 -2.79
CA THR A 74 13.05 -1.61 -2.83
C THR A 74 13.88 -1.88 -1.59
N LEU A 75 15.13 -2.33 -1.74
CA LEU A 75 16.03 -2.49 -0.61
C LEU A 75 16.46 -1.13 -0.06
N VAL A 76 15.96 -0.78 1.13
CA VAL A 76 16.25 0.50 1.79
C VAL A 76 17.38 0.42 2.79
N ARG A 77 17.63 -0.76 3.39
CA ARG A 77 18.70 -1.01 4.36
C ARG A 77 19.05 -2.48 4.44
N GLY A 78 20.33 -2.78 4.75
CA GLY A 78 20.81 -4.13 4.96
C GLY A 78 21.11 -4.86 3.65
N GLN A 79 20.91 -6.16 3.67
CA GLN A 79 21.14 -7.05 2.53
C GLN A 79 19.95 -7.99 2.37
N GLU A 80 19.56 -8.26 1.13
CA GLU A 80 18.63 -9.33 0.80
C GLU A 80 19.43 -10.64 0.64
N THR A 81 19.18 -11.59 1.52
CA THR A 81 19.89 -12.88 1.56
C THR A 81 18.99 -14.09 1.34
N HIS A 82 17.68 -13.88 1.30
CA HIS A 82 16.68 -14.97 1.26
C HIS A 82 16.11 -15.21 -0.14
N ASP A 83 16.34 -14.28 -1.07
CA ASP A 83 15.75 -14.28 -2.42
C ASP A 83 14.21 -14.37 -2.42
N TYR A 84 13.57 -13.76 -1.42
CA TYR A 84 12.12 -13.74 -1.31
C TYR A 84 11.48 -12.60 -2.11
N TRP A 85 12.26 -11.57 -2.43
CA TRP A 85 11.79 -10.35 -3.08
C TRP A 85 12.47 -10.15 -4.43
N GLU A 86 11.73 -9.67 -5.40
CA GLU A 86 12.29 -9.11 -6.62
C GLU A 86 12.65 -7.66 -6.34
N LEU A 87 13.96 -7.35 -6.40
CA LEU A 87 14.43 -6.01 -6.07
C LEU A 87 14.16 -5.05 -7.23
N GLU A 88 13.45 -3.97 -6.91
CA GLU A 88 13.12 -2.93 -7.88
C GLU A 88 14.35 -2.13 -8.29
N PRO A 89 14.54 -1.84 -9.58
CA PRO A 89 15.64 -1.00 -10.06
C PRO A 89 15.46 0.44 -9.57
N ARG A 90 16.56 1.11 -9.26
CA ARG A 90 16.52 2.54 -8.91
C ARG A 90 16.28 3.37 -10.15
N PRO A 91 15.33 4.34 -10.11
CA PRO A 91 15.19 5.32 -11.18
C PRO A 91 16.46 6.12 -11.39
N LYS A 92 16.82 6.40 -12.63
CA LYS A 92 18.00 7.20 -13.01
C LYS A 92 17.73 8.70 -12.97
N ALA A 93 16.44 9.08 -13.07
CA ALA A 93 15.95 10.45 -13.04
C ALA A 93 14.48 10.50 -12.60
N GLU A 94 13.97 11.69 -12.38
CA GLU A 94 12.54 11.90 -12.16
C GLU A 94 11.75 11.44 -13.40
N LEU A 95 10.68 10.66 -13.16
CA LEU A 95 9.85 10.08 -14.22
C LEU A 95 10.63 9.26 -15.27
N ASP A 96 11.70 8.61 -14.85
CA ASP A 96 12.47 7.69 -15.69
C ASP A 96 11.52 6.73 -16.44
N PRO A 97 11.51 6.72 -17.78
CA PRO A 97 10.57 5.90 -18.55
C PRO A 97 10.70 4.39 -18.27
N GLU A 98 11.89 3.89 -17.99
CA GLU A 98 12.11 2.48 -17.65
C GLU A 98 11.48 2.16 -16.29
N ALA A 99 11.66 3.04 -15.30
CA ALA A 99 11.09 2.87 -13.97
C ALA A 99 9.55 3.00 -14.01
N VAL A 100 9.01 3.90 -14.82
CA VAL A 100 7.56 4.05 -15.01
C VAL A 100 6.97 2.78 -15.65
N ALA A 101 7.61 2.24 -16.67
CA ALA A 101 7.17 1.00 -17.32
C ALA A 101 7.25 -0.20 -16.37
N TYR A 102 8.34 -0.30 -15.61
CA TYR A 102 8.51 -1.33 -14.59
C TYR A 102 7.41 -1.24 -13.51
N HIS A 103 7.18 -0.04 -12.96
CA HIS A 103 6.11 0.18 -11.99
C HIS A 103 4.72 -0.23 -12.54
N ALA A 104 4.43 0.04 -13.80
CA ALA A 104 3.18 -0.38 -14.41
C ALA A 104 3.03 -1.91 -14.43
N SER A 105 4.10 -2.64 -14.75
CA SER A 105 4.11 -4.12 -14.71
C SER A 105 3.94 -4.67 -13.29
N VAL A 106 4.58 -4.06 -12.30
CA VAL A 106 4.42 -4.41 -10.88
C VAL A 106 2.96 -4.23 -10.45
N CYS A 107 2.37 -3.08 -10.77
CA CYS A 107 0.96 -2.80 -10.45
C CYS A 107 0.00 -3.81 -11.09
N GLU A 108 0.29 -4.27 -12.30
CA GLU A 108 -0.53 -5.30 -12.95
C GLU A 108 -0.45 -6.64 -12.20
N ILE A 109 0.74 -7.09 -11.84
CA ILE A 109 0.97 -8.35 -11.12
C ILE A 109 0.33 -8.30 -9.73
N GLN A 110 0.62 -7.24 -8.97
CA GLN A 110 0.05 -7.05 -7.64
C GLN A 110 -1.47 -6.92 -7.68
N GLY A 111 -2.00 -6.22 -8.68
CA GLY A 111 -3.44 -6.10 -8.89
C GLY A 111 -4.12 -7.45 -9.09
N LYS A 112 -3.53 -8.36 -9.83
CA LYS A 112 -4.07 -9.73 -10.02
C LYS A 112 -4.12 -10.49 -8.69
N MET A 113 -3.12 -10.32 -7.82
CA MET A 113 -3.10 -10.95 -6.49
C MET A 113 -4.12 -10.32 -5.55
N LEU A 114 -4.15 -8.99 -5.46
CA LEU A 114 -5.03 -8.23 -4.59
C LEU A 114 -6.51 -8.46 -4.88
N TYR A 115 -6.86 -8.66 -6.13
CA TYR A 115 -8.24 -8.87 -6.56
C TYR A 115 -8.57 -10.34 -6.86
N SER A 116 -7.66 -11.26 -6.54
CA SER A 116 -7.92 -12.70 -6.70
C SER A 116 -9.13 -13.12 -5.87
N GLY A 117 -10.16 -13.62 -6.55
CA GLY A 117 -11.43 -14.01 -5.92
C GLY A 117 -12.37 -12.86 -5.56
N ALA A 118 -12.01 -11.61 -5.83
CA ALA A 118 -12.89 -10.47 -5.62
C ALA A 118 -13.92 -10.36 -6.77
N GLN A 119 -15.18 -10.07 -6.43
CA GLN A 119 -16.23 -9.80 -7.42
C GLN A 119 -16.20 -8.35 -7.96
N ILE A 120 -15.26 -7.53 -7.49
CA ILE A 120 -15.15 -6.12 -7.80
C ILE A 120 -14.04 -5.93 -8.84
N LYS A 121 -14.31 -5.12 -9.85
CA LYS A 121 -13.31 -4.77 -10.87
C LYS A 121 -12.15 -3.99 -10.23
N PRO A 122 -10.89 -4.27 -10.63
CA PRO A 122 -9.73 -3.51 -10.17
C PRO A 122 -9.94 -2.00 -10.38
N PHE A 123 -9.42 -1.22 -9.43
CA PHE A 123 -9.38 0.24 -9.58
C PHE A 123 -8.52 0.58 -10.81
N GLN A 124 -9.14 1.20 -11.80
CA GLN A 124 -8.40 1.81 -12.91
C GLN A 124 -8.13 3.28 -12.55
N PRO A 125 -6.87 3.71 -12.51
CA PRO A 125 -6.57 5.13 -12.34
C PRO A 125 -7.26 5.94 -13.43
N ARG A 126 -7.94 7.01 -13.06
CA ARG A 126 -8.48 7.94 -14.06
C ARG A 126 -7.31 8.56 -14.82
N THR A 127 -7.16 8.21 -16.07
CA THR A 127 -6.30 8.98 -16.98
C THR A 127 -6.85 10.41 -17.02
N ARG A 128 -6.07 11.36 -16.49
CA ARG A 128 -6.40 12.78 -16.71
C ARG A 128 -6.32 13.04 -18.21
N ARG A 129 -7.45 13.47 -18.78
CA ARG A 129 -7.47 14.17 -20.06
C ARG A 129 -7.00 15.60 -19.85
#